data_64f89171f083ca5ac22b9b7a9d6a9d03
#
_entry.id   64f89171f083ca5ac22b9b7a9d6a9d03
#
_cell.length_a   1.000
_cell.length_b   1.000
_cell.length_c   1.000
_cell.angle_alpha   90.00
_cell.angle_beta   90.00
_cell.angle_gamma   90.00
#
_symmetry.space_group_name_H-M   'P 1'
#
loop_
_entity.id
_entity.type
_entity.pdbx_description
1 polymer ?
#
loop_
_entity_poly.entity_id
_entity_poly.type
_entity_poly.pdbx_seq_one_letter_code
_entity_poly.pdbx_strand_id
1 'polypeptide(L)'
;MNQLEVLRESLGQCDEIILDALLMRNRIVEDIMVYKEANDLPVLQPEQEAKQKGWLEARMEGRRHKKEVNDVFASITQNSKRIQSRNLFNYNIFLIGFMGAGKST
;
A
#
# COMPACT_ATOMS: atom_id res chain seq x y z
N MET A 1 1.13 27.41 -24.93
CA MET A 1 0.88 26.82 -23.61
C MET A 1 1.54 27.70 -22.56
N ASN A 2 0.79 28.07 -21.54
CA ASN A 2 1.36 28.92 -20.51
C ASN A 2 2.10 28.09 -19.45
N GLN A 3 2.80 28.77 -18.58
CA GLN A 3 3.63 28.13 -17.56
C GLN A 3 2.79 27.19 -16.66
N LEU A 4 1.59 27.62 -16.30
CA LEU A 4 0.74 26.82 -15.43
C LEU A 4 0.32 25.51 -16.10
N GLU A 5 0.02 25.57 -17.38
CA GLU A 5 -0.36 24.37 -18.12
C GLU A 5 0.80 23.38 -18.22
N VAL A 6 2.00 23.90 -18.43
CA VAL A 6 3.20 23.05 -18.49
C VAL A 6 3.42 22.36 -17.15
N LEU A 7 3.26 23.11 -16.08
CA LEU A 7 3.45 22.57 -14.74
C LEU A 7 2.40 21.52 -14.41
N ARG A 8 1.16 21.76 -14.81
CA ARG A 8 0.09 20.79 -14.59
C ARG A 8 0.29 19.50 -15.37
N GLU A 9 0.84 19.64 -16.57
CA GLU A 9 1.16 18.47 -17.38
C GLU A 9 2.26 17.64 -16.70
N SER A 10 3.27 18.32 -16.17
CA SER A 10 4.32 17.64 -15.43
C SER A 10 3.77 16.93 -14.19
N LEU A 11 2.84 17.59 -13.50
CA LEU A 11 2.20 16.99 -12.33
C LEU A 11 1.41 15.74 -12.73
N GLY A 12 0.71 15.81 -13.86
CA GLY A 12 -0.03 14.65 -14.36
C GLY A 12 0.87 13.47 -14.66
N GLN A 13 2.04 13.74 -15.23
CA GLN A 13 3.01 12.68 -15.50
C GLN A 13 3.50 12.06 -14.19
N CYS A 14 3.71 12.89 -13.20
CA CYS A 14 4.11 12.40 -11.88
C CYS A 14 3.03 11.52 -11.28
N ASP A 15 1.78 11.94 -11.42
CA ASP A 15 0.65 11.16 -10.92
C ASP A 15 0.56 9.79 -11.58
N GLU A 16 0.88 9.72 -12.87
CA GLU A 16 0.89 8.44 -13.55
C GLU A 16 1.96 7.51 -13.00
N ILE A 17 3.13 8.07 -12.68
CA ILE A 17 4.19 7.27 -12.07
C ILE A 17 3.74 6.76 -10.70
N ILE A 18 3.08 7.60 -9.93
CA ILE A 18 2.56 7.19 -8.62
C ILE A 18 1.54 6.08 -8.77
N LEU A 19 0.62 6.24 -9.71
CA LEU A 19 -0.40 5.24 -9.95
C LEU A 19 0.20 3.90 -10.33
N ASP A 20 1.13 3.91 -11.28
CA ASP A 20 1.79 2.67 -11.70
C ASP A 20 2.55 2.03 -10.54
N ALA A 21 3.21 2.84 -9.73
CA ALA A 21 3.94 2.33 -8.58
C ALA A 21 3.02 1.72 -7.55
N LEU A 22 1.86 2.34 -7.31
CA LEU A 22 0.89 1.82 -6.36
C LEU A 22 0.29 0.50 -6.84
N LEU A 23 -0.03 0.41 -8.12
CA LEU A 23 -0.56 -0.82 -8.68
C LEU A 23 0.45 -1.96 -8.55
N MET A 24 1.70 -1.68 -8.86
CA MET A 24 2.76 -2.66 -8.72
C MET A 24 2.93 -3.07 -7.26
N ARG A 25 2.93 -2.08 -6.37
CA ARG A 25 3.11 -2.35 -4.95
C ARG A 25 1.98 -3.22 -4.40
N ASN A 26 0.74 -2.93 -4.78
CA ASN A 26 -0.39 -3.73 -4.32
C ASN A 26 -0.30 -5.17 -4.80
N ARG A 27 0.18 -5.36 -6.03
CA ARG A 27 0.36 -6.70 -6.56
C ARG A 27 1.43 -7.46 -5.78
N ILE A 28 2.52 -6.78 -5.45
CA ILE A 28 3.58 -7.38 -4.66
C ILE A 28 3.07 -7.74 -3.27
N VAL A 29 2.23 -6.87 -2.69
CA VAL A 29 1.63 -7.14 -1.38
C VAL A 29 0.78 -8.41 -1.43
N GLU A 30 0.02 -8.59 -2.50
CA GLU A 30 -0.77 -9.80 -2.67
C GLU A 30 0.12 -11.03 -2.77
N ASP A 31 1.21 -10.92 -3.51
CA ASP A 31 2.16 -12.02 -3.64
C ASP A 31 2.79 -12.37 -2.29
N ILE A 32 3.11 -11.35 -1.51
CA ILE A 32 3.64 -11.55 -0.17
C ILE A 32 2.62 -12.28 0.70
N MET A 33 1.37 -11.91 0.57
CA MET A 33 0.30 -12.55 1.34
C MET A 33 0.19 -14.03 1.00
N VAL A 34 0.25 -14.35 -0.29
CA VAL A 34 0.20 -15.73 -0.74
C VAL A 34 1.38 -16.52 -0.18
N TYR A 35 2.55 -15.92 -0.19
CA TYR A 35 3.75 -16.58 0.34
C TYR A 35 3.63 -16.81 1.84
N LYS A 36 3.16 -15.82 2.56
CA LYS A 36 2.99 -15.94 4.02
C LYS A 36 2.03 -17.06 4.36
N GLU A 37 0.96 -17.15 3.61
CA GLU A 37 -0.05 -18.17 3.83
C GLU A 37 0.50 -19.56 3.56
N ALA A 38 1.24 -19.69 2.47
CA ALA A 38 1.82 -20.98 2.09
C ALA A 38 2.87 -21.44 3.09
N ASN A 39 3.48 -20.52 3.82
CA ASN A 39 4.57 -20.83 4.75
C ASN A 39 4.21 -20.61 6.21
N ASP A 40 2.92 -20.44 6.49
CA ASP A 40 2.45 -20.27 7.87
C ASP A 40 3.09 -19.10 8.59
N LEU A 41 3.29 -18.00 7.89
CA LEU A 41 3.86 -16.81 8.49
C LEU A 41 2.76 -15.85 8.91
N PRO A 42 2.99 -15.06 9.96
CA PRO A 42 1.97 -14.11 10.41
C PRO A 42 1.75 -13.02 9.38
N VAL A 43 0.50 -12.59 9.28
CA VAL A 43 0.12 -11.53 8.35
C VAL A 43 0.80 -10.22 8.70
N LEU A 44 0.76 -9.86 9.97
CA LEU A 44 1.38 -8.62 10.44
C LEU A 44 2.77 -8.90 10.96
N GLN A 45 3.72 -8.13 10.47
CA GLN A 45 5.10 -8.24 10.91
C GLN A 45 5.61 -6.86 11.29
N PRO A 46 5.50 -6.51 12.57
CA PRO A 46 5.87 -5.17 13.05
C PRO A 46 7.30 -4.78 12.73
N GLU A 47 8.20 -5.75 12.68
CA GLU A 47 9.59 -5.46 12.35
C GLU A 47 9.74 -4.89 10.96
N GLN A 48 8.93 -5.37 10.03
CA GLN A 48 8.98 -4.89 8.65
C GLN A 48 8.48 -3.46 8.56
N GLU A 49 7.45 -3.15 9.34
CA GLU A 49 6.93 -1.77 9.41
C GLU A 49 7.96 -0.83 9.99
N ALA A 50 8.64 -1.27 11.05
CA ALA A 50 9.67 -0.45 11.68
C ALA A 50 10.80 -0.18 10.71
N LYS A 51 11.15 -1.17 9.90
CA LYS A 51 12.18 -1.05 8.90
C LYS A 51 11.82 -0.01 7.86
N GLN A 52 10.58 -0.06 7.40
CA GLN A 52 10.11 0.90 6.40
C GLN A 52 10.09 2.31 6.95
N LYS A 53 9.66 2.45 8.19
CA LYS A 53 9.63 3.74 8.86
C LYS A 53 11.04 4.32 8.96
N GLY A 54 12.00 3.51 9.34
CA GLY A 54 13.39 3.93 9.43
C GLY A 54 13.94 4.35 8.08
N TRP A 55 13.62 3.59 7.05
CA TRP A 55 14.04 3.91 5.69
C TRP A 55 13.49 5.28 5.28
N LEU A 56 12.22 5.51 5.52
CA LEU A 56 11.57 6.76 5.13
C LEU A 56 12.15 7.94 5.92
N GLU A 57 12.35 7.73 7.21
CA GLU A 57 12.93 8.76 8.06
C GLU A 57 14.29 9.20 7.55
N ALA A 58 15.13 8.24 7.19
CA ALA A 58 16.47 8.53 6.68
C ALA A 58 16.40 9.27 5.34
N ARG A 59 15.46 8.88 4.48
CA ARG A 59 15.33 9.49 3.16
C ARG A 59 14.80 10.90 3.25
N MET A 60 13.99 11.19 4.26
CA MET A 60 13.36 12.49 4.39
C MET A 60 14.13 13.45 5.26
N GLU A 61 15.28 13.03 5.75
CA GLU A 61 16.12 13.88 6.58
C GLU A 61 16.48 15.16 5.84
N GLY A 62 16.12 16.32 6.42
CA GLY A 62 16.41 17.61 5.82
C GLY A 62 15.60 17.96 4.59
N ARG A 63 14.62 17.14 4.22
CA ARG A 63 13.81 17.43 3.05
C ARG A 63 12.52 18.14 3.44
N ARG A 64 11.98 18.86 2.47
CA ARG A 64 10.74 19.62 2.69
C ARG A 64 9.54 18.67 2.65
N HIS A 65 8.49 19.10 3.32
CA HIS A 65 7.20 18.38 3.30
C HIS A 65 7.29 16.97 3.88
N LYS A 66 8.12 16.83 4.90
CA LYS A 66 8.32 15.53 5.54
C LYS A 66 7.01 14.99 6.11
N LYS A 67 6.23 15.87 6.75
CA LYS A 67 4.95 15.43 7.32
C LYS A 67 4.00 14.91 6.26
N GLU A 68 3.90 15.63 5.17
CA GLU A 68 2.98 15.23 4.09
C GLU A 68 3.39 13.90 3.48
N VAL A 69 4.69 13.71 3.26
CA VAL A 69 5.17 12.44 2.72
C VAL A 69 4.94 11.31 3.71
N ASN A 70 5.20 11.55 4.99
CA ASN A 70 4.96 10.55 6.03
C ASN A 70 3.49 10.15 6.08
N ASP A 71 2.59 11.12 5.96
CA ASP A 71 1.15 10.84 5.96
C ASP A 71 0.74 9.96 4.80
N VAL A 72 1.29 10.22 3.63
CA VAL A 72 0.99 9.40 2.45
C VAL A 72 1.48 7.97 2.65
N PHE A 73 2.69 7.80 3.14
CA PHE A 73 3.23 6.47 3.34
C PHE A 73 2.51 5.72 4.46
N ALA A 74 2.03 6.45 5.47
CA ALA A 74 1.21 5.83 6.51
C ALA A 74 -0.07 5.26 5.89
N SER A 75 -0.68 6.00 4.97
CA SER A 75 -1.87 5.52 4.26
C SER A 75 -1.56 4.31 3.40
N ILE A 76 -0.43 4.34 2.71
CA ILE A 76 -0.01 3.22 1.87
C ILE A 76 0.17 1.97 2.72
N THR A 77 0.84 2.10 3.85
CA THR A 77 1.06 0.98 4.76
C THR A 77 -0.27 0.44 5.29
N GLN A 78 -1.17 1.34 5.67
CA GLN A 78 -2.48 0.93 6.18
C GLN A 78 -3.27 0.19 5.10
N ASN A 79 -3.22 0.66 3.86
CA ASN A 79 -3.90 0.00 2.77
C ASN A 79 -3.29 -1.36 2.46
N SER A 80 -1.99 -1.50 2.60
CA SER A 80 -1.33 -2.80 2.43
C SER A 80 -1.84 -3.80 3.45
N LYS A 81 -2.02 -3.35 4.69
CA LYS A 81 -2.57 -4.21 5.73
C LYS A 81 -4.00 -4.63 5.40
N ARG A 82 -4.79 -3.70 4.87
CA ARG A 82 -6.15 -4.01 4.48
C ARG A 82 -6.21 -5.04 3.37
N ILE A 83 -5.33 -4.92 2.40
CA ILE A 83 -5.27 -5.88 1.30
C ILE A 83 -4.97 -7.28 1.84
N GLN A 84 -3.99 -7.40 2.72
CA GLN A 84 -3.63 -8.69 3.29
C GLN A 84 -4.76 -9.26 4.15
N SER A 85 -5.37 -8.43 4.97
CA SER A 85 -6.47 -8.86 5.82
C SER A 85 -7.68 -9.25 5.00
N ARG A 86 -7.95 -8.52 3.94
CA ARG A 86 -9.09 -8.80 3.08
C ARG A 86 -8.96 -10.16 2.41
N ASN A 87 -7.77 -10.47 1.93
CA ASN A 87 -7.53 -11.77 1.31
C ASN A 87 -7.74 -12.90 2.30
N LEU A 88 -7.18 -12.72 3.49
CA LEU A 88 -7.35 -13.72 4.54
C LEU A 88 -8.82 -13.87 4.92
N PHE A 89 -9.49 -12.76 5.03
CA PHE A 89 -10.90 -12.74 5.39
C PHE A 89 -11.75 -13.40 4.30
N ASN A 90 -11.43 -13.15 3.06
CA ASN A 90 -12.15 -13.76 1.94
C ASN A 90 -12.02 -15.26 1.96
N TYR A 91 -10.86 -15.76 2.31
CA TYR A 91 -10.68 -17.20 2.47
C TYR A 91 -11.62 -17.74 3.53
N ASN A 92 -11.66 -17.08 4.65
CA ASN A 92 -12.52 -17.52 5.77
C ASN A 92 -13.99 -17.48 5.38
N ILE A 93 -14.39 -16.43 4.74
CA ILE A 93 -15.77 -16.29 4.30
C ILE A 93 -16.12 -17.40 3.33
N PHE A 94 -15.21 -17.68 2.45
CA PHE A 94 -15.41 -18.71 1.45
C PHE A 94 -15.60 -20.07 2.11
N LEU A 95 -14.77 -20.35 3.12
CA LEU A 95 -14.88 -21.61 3.84
C LEU A 95 -16.20 -21.72 4.58
N ILE A 96 -16.66 -20.61 5.13
CA ILE A 96 -17.91 -20.59 5.84
C ILE A 96 -19.09 -20.64 4.90
N GLY A 97 -18.86 -20.30 3.67
CA GLY A 97 -19.89 -20.30 2.66
C GLY A 97 -20.82 -19.13 2.78
N PHE A 98 -20.38 -18.09 3.27
CA PHE A 98 -21.16 -17.02 3.69
C PHE A 98 -21.42 -15.95 2.72
N MET A 99 -21.90 -15.72 2.38
CA MET A 99 -21.82 -14.86 1.96
C MET A 99 -21.94 -13.78 2.01
N GLY A 100 -22.03 -13.52 1.95
CA GLY A 100 -22.11 -12.78 2.01
C GLY A 100 -21.84 -12.00 1.89
N ALA A 101 -21.90 -12.23 2.08
CA ALA A 101 -21.51 -11.60 2.21
C ALA A 101 -21.11 -10.89 1.56
N GLY A 102 -21.08 -11.06 1.14
CA GLY A 102 -20.56 -10.50 0.73
C GLY A 102 -20.97 -9.43 0.48
N LYS A 103 -21.28 -9.11 0.75
CA LYS A 103 -21.37 -8.14 0.68
C LYS A 103 -20.64 -7.42 0.88
N SER A 104 -20.34 -7.52 0.93
CA SER A 104 -19.62 -6.93 1.15
C SER A 104 -19.06 -6.38 0.67
N THR A 105 -19.14 -6.24 0.51
CA THR A 105 -18.68 -5.72 0.16
C THR A 105 -18.22 -5.26 -0.04
#